data_8a328c547701e5eb7afaba00d1a4f7f8
#
_entry.id   8a328c547701e5eb7afaba00d1a4f7f8
#
_cell.length_a   1.000
_cell.length_b   1.000
_cell.length_c   1.000
_cell.angle_alpha   90.00
_cell.angle_beta   90.00
_cell.angle_gamma   90.00
#
_symmetry.space_group_name_H-M   'P 1'
#
loop_
_entity.id
_entity.type
_entity.pdbx_description
1 polymer ?
#
loop_
_entity_poly.entity_id
_entity_poly.type
_entity_poly.pdbx_seq_one_letter_code
_entity_poly.pdbx_strand_id
1 'polypeptide(L)'
;MKPDFKILSPTAILGYGFPEASFLRGMAEKPDLIAVDGGSTDPGPYYLGAGKAFTDRTGVKRDLRYMITHGVKAGIPVVIGTAGGSGAAPHLEWCRQIILEIAQEEKLSFKLAVIPTDVDKTTIHAALD
;
A
#
# COMPACT_ATOMS: atom_id res chain seq x y z
N MET A 1 2.58 0.86 28.69
CA MET A 1 2.00 0.16 27.52
C MET A 1 0.70 0.85 27.16
N LYS A 2 0.51 1.24 25.91
CA LYS A 2 -0.79 1.74 25.48
C LYS A 2 -1.82 0.62 25.63
N PRO A 3 -3.00 0.86 26.20
CA PRO A 3 -4.02 -0.17 26.33
C PRO A 3 -4.56 -0.66 24.98
N ASP A 4 -4.54 0.20 23.95
CA ASP A 4 -5.07 -0.07 22.62
C ASP A 4 -4.06 0.26 21.52
N PHE A 5 -4.00 -0.57 20.49
CA PHE A 5 -3.25 -0.30 19.26
C PHE A 5 -4.25 0.07 18.15
N LYS A 6 -4.14 1.28 17.61
CA LYS A 6 -5.09 1.82 16.64
C LYS A 6 -4.54 1.73 15.22
N ILE A 7 -5.30 1.13 14.33
CA ILE A 7 -4.98 1.06 12.90
C ILE A 7 -6.00 1.89 12.12
N LEU A 8 -5.50 2.81 11.30
CA LEU A 8 -6.31 3.54 10.34
C LEU A 8 -6.23 2.86 8.97
N SER A 9 -7.36 2.32 8.50
CA SER A 9 -7.52 1.85 7.12
C SER A 9 -8.46 2.80 6.39
N PRO A 10 -7.93 3.65 5.47
CA PRO A 10 -8.74 4.71 4.88
C PRO A 10 -9.67 4.26 3.77
N THR A 11 -9.36 3.13 3.13
CA THR A 11 -10.15 2.54 2.05
C THR A 11 -9.97 1.02 2.04
N ALA A 12 -10.92 0.30 1.47
CA ALA A 12 -10.82 -1.15 1.31
C ALA A 12 -9.75 -1.53 0.27
N ILE A 13 -9.64 -0.77 -0.81
CA ILE A 13 -8.69 -1.02 -1.90
C ILE A 13 -8.07 0.30 -2.32
N LEU A 14 -6.75 0.32 -2.40
CA LEU A 14 -5.98 1.48 -2.81
C LEU A 14 -6.32 1.88 -4.27
N GLY A 15 -6.62 3.15 -4.47
CA GLY A 15 -7.02 3.70 -5.75
C GLY A 15 -8.53 3.97 -5.90
N TYR A 16 -9.35 3.45 -4.98
CA TYR A 16 -10.79 3.73 -4.98
C TYR A 16 -11.14 5.08 -4.36
N GLY A 17 -10.23 5.64 -3.59
CA GLY A 17 -10.41 6.91 -2.92
C GLY A 17 -11.16 6.81 -1.60
N PHE A 18 -11.11 7.92 -0.91
CA PHE A 18 -11.81 8.15 0.35
C PHE A 18 -12.05 9.65 0.54
N PRO A 19 -13.07 10.05 1.30
CA PRO A 19 -13.27 11.47 1.63
C PRO A 19 -12.14 11.99 2.51
N GLU A 20 -11.50 13.08 2.12
CA GLU A 20 -10.43 13.72 2.89
C GLU A 20 -10.84 14.01 4.33
N ALA A 21 -12.03 14.57 4.53
CA ALA A 21 -12.53 14.88 5.87
C ALA A 21 -12.64 13.63 6.78
N SER A 22 -12.98 12.47 6.20
CA SER A 22 -13.03 11.20 6.95
C SER A 22 -11.64 10.72 7.32
N PHE A 23 -10.68 10.81 6.40
CA PHE A 23 -9.29 10.49 6.66
C PHE A 23 -8.70 11.36 7.77
N LEU A 24 -8.92 12.68 7.71
CA LEU A 24 -8.42 13.62 8.72
C LEU A 24 -9.04 13.36 10.11
N ARG A 25 -10.33 13.01 10.18
CA ARG A 25 -10.96 12.57 11.44
C ARG A 25 -10.29 11.30 11.99
N GLY A 26 -10.01 10.32 11.12
CA GLY A 26 -9.28 9.13 11.51
C GLY A 26 -7.87 9.43 12.03
N MET A 27 -7.15 10.35 11.41
CA MET A 27 -5.84 10.80 11.89
C MET A 27 -5.92 11.53 13.24
N ALA A 28 -7.01 12.26 13.51
CA ALA A 28 -7.23 12.93 14.79
C ALA A 28 -7.37 11.96 15.97
N GLU A 29 -7.79 10.71 15.71
CA GLU A 29 -7.82 9.63 16.71
C GLU A 29 -6.43 9.10 17.09
N LYS A 30 -5.36 9.65 16.51
CA LYS A 30 -3.96 9.31 16.76
C LYS A 30 -3.69 7.81 16.54
N PRO A 31 -3.83 7.32 15.30
CA PRO A 31 -3.52 5.93 14.99
C PRO A 31 -2.03 5.63 15.21
N ASP A 32 -1.72 4.37 15.49
CA ASP A 32 -0.36 3.88 15.61
C ASP A 32 0.19 3.35 14.27
N LEU A 33 -0.71 3.12 13.32
CA LEU A 33 -0.41 2.56 11.99
C LEU A 33 -1.46 3.03 10.98
N ILE A 34 -1.02 3.34 9.75
CA ILE A 34 -1.91 3.44 8.59
C ILE A 34 -1.67 2.19 7.73
N ALA A 35 -2.73 1.47 7.39
CA ALA A 35 -2.62 0.26 6.57
C ALA A 35 -3.69 0.23 5.48
N VAL A 36 -3.35 -0.33 4.33
CA VAL A 36 -4.27 -0.48 3.20
C VAL A 36 -3.95 -1.74 2.40
N ASP A 37 -4.96 -2.34 1.81
CA ASP A 37 -4.81 -3.33 0.75
C ASP A 37 -4.57 -2.62 -0.59
N GLY A 38 -3.47 -2.93 -1.26
CA GLY A 38 -3.11 -2.38 -2.56
C GLY A 38 -3.62 -3.21 -3.74
N GLY A 39 -4.32 -4.30 -3.48
CA GLY A 39 -4.81 -5.21 -4.49
C GLY A 39 -6.13 -5.87 -4.12
N SER A 40 -6.55 -6.80 -4.96
CA SER A 40 -7.71 -7.65 -4.71
C SER A 40 -7.61 -8.92 -5.54
N THR A 41 -8.19 -10.01 -5.05
CA THR A 41 -8.39 -11.25 -5.80
C THR A 41 -9.62 -11.20 -6.70
N ASP A 42 -10.54 -10.27 -6.46
CA ASP A 42 -11.80 -10.14 -7.21
C ASP A 42 -11.61 -9.96 -8.73
N PRO A 43 -10.62 -9.19 -9.22
CA PRO A 43 -10.35 -9.07 -10.65
C PRO A 43 -9.84 -10.34 -11.31
N GLY A 44 -9.51 -11.38 -10.52
CA GLY A 44 -9.00 -12.64 -11.02
C GLY A 44 -7.53 -12.61 -11.45
N PRO A 45 -7.02 -13.69 -12.06
CA PRO A 45 -5.60 -13.90 -12.33
C PRO A 45 -5.05 -13.07 -13.51
N TYR A 46 -5.91 -12.42 -14.29
CA TYR A 46 -5.49 -11.66 -15.48
C TYR A 46 -4.46 -10.60 -15.15
N TYR A 47 -4.75 -9.74 -14.16
CA TYR A 47 -3.87 -8.63 -13.80
C TYR A 47 -2.55 -9.10 -13.19
N LEU A 48 -2.58 -10.18 -12.41
CA LEU A 48 -1.38 -10.82 -11.90
C LEU A 48 -0.50 -11.33 -13.03
N GLY A 49 -1.07 -12.12 -13.97
CA GLY A 49 -0.34 -12.67 -15.10
C GLY A 49 0.16 -11.62 -16.09
N ALA A 50 -0.57 -10.52 -16.25
CA ALA A 50 -0.20 -9.41 -17.12
C ALA A 50 0.83 -8.45 -16.48
N GLY A 51 1.13 -8.59 -15.20
CA GLY A 51 2.02 -7.67 -14.46
C GLY A 51 1.48 -6.25 -14.36
N LYS A 52 0.15 -6.09 -14.30
CA LYS A 52 -0.53 -4.79 -14.31
C LYS A 52 -1.44 -4.63 -13.10
N ALA A 53 -1.45 -3.44 -12.51
CA ALA A 53 -2.46 -3.08 -11.53
C ALA A 53 -3.84 -2.96 -12.21
N PHE A 54 -4.90 -3.36 -11.51
CA PHE A 54 -6.27 -3.16 -12.01
C PHE A 54 -6.83 -1.80 -11.64
N THR A 55 -6.25 -1.12 -10.65
CA THR A 55 -6.61 0.23 -10.25
C THR A 55 -5.81 1.28 -11.01
N ASP A 56 -6.42 2.46 -11.19
CA ASP A 56 -5.79 3.57 -11.91
C ASP A 56 -4.62 4.16 -11.11
N ARG A 57 -3.54 4.47 -11.83
CA ARG A 57 -2.32 5.03 -11.24
C ARG A 57 -2.55 6.37 -10.54
N THR A 58 -3.39 7.23 -11.12
CA THR A 58 -3.69 8.54 -10.57
C THR A 58 -4.47 8.42 -9.27
N GLY A 59 -5.43 7.50 -9.22
CA GLY A 59 -6.18 7.18 -8.02
C GLY A 59 -5.29 6.64 -6.90
N VAL A 60 -4.43 5.67 -7.22
CA VAL A 60 -3.45 5.11 -6.27
C VAL A 60 -2.50 6.18 -5.76
N LYS A 61 -1.96 7.04 -6.64
CA LYS A 61 -1.04 8.12 -6.24
C LYS A 61 -1.73 9.13 -5.33
N ARG A 62 -3.00 9.48 -5.62
CA ARG A 62 -3.79 10.38 -4.76
C ARG A 62 -3.95 9.79 -3.35
N ASP A 63 -4.38 8.55 -3.24
CA ASP A 63 -4.63 7.91 -1.96
C ASP A 63 -3.33 7.76 -1.15
N LEU A 64 -2.26 7.29 -1.79
CA LEU A 64 -0.94 7.16 -1.17
C LEU A 64 -0.38 8.50 -0.72
N ARG A 65 -0.63 9.58 -1.45
CA ARG A 65 -0.16 10.92 -1.05
C ARG A 65 -0.70 11.31 0.33
N TYR A 66 -2.01 11.14 0.57
CA TYR A 66 -2.60 11.37 1.88
C TYR A 66 -1.96 10.50 2.96
N MET A 67 -1.89 9.20 2.72
CA MET A 67 -1.39 8.23 3.69
C MET A 67 0.08 8.49 4.04
N ILE A 68 0.94 8.64 3.05
CA ILE A 68 2.39 8.81 3.26
C ILE A 68 2.68 10.17 3.90
N THR A 69 2.08 11.26 3.37
CA THR A 69 2.33 12.59 3.91
C THR A 69 1.94 12.69 5.38
N HIS A 70 0.77 12.18 5.75
CA HIS A 70 0.30 12.24 7.13
C HIS A 70 1.01 11.21 8.03
N GLY A 71 1.31 10.02 7.52
CA GLY A 71 2.06 9.01 8.26
C GLY A 71 3.46 9.51 8.62
N VAL A 72 4.19 10.06 7.65
CA VAL A 72 5.53 10.62 7.87
C VAL A 72 5.48 11.79 8.86
N LYS A 73 4.53 12.73 8.70
CA LYS A 73 4.37 13.87 9.61
C LYS A 73 4.01 13.45 11.04
N ALA A 74 3.22 12.38 11.17
CA ALA A 74 2.83 11.85 12.48
C ALA A 74 3.89 10.90 13.08
N GLY A 75 4.93 10.54 12.33
CA GLY A 75 5.96 9.60 12.77
C GLY A 75 5.45 8.17 12.95
N ILE A 76 4.41 7.77 12.21
CA ILE A 76 3.82 6.43 12.27
C ILE A 76 4.08 5.67 10.96
N PRO A 77 4.19 4.32 11.01
CA PRO A 77 4.39 3.53 9.81
C PRO A 77 3.17 3.52 8.89
N VAL A 78 3.42 3.37 7.60
CA VAL A 78 2.40 3.13 6.57
C VAL A 78 2.68 1.78 5.94
N VAL A 79 1.71 0.88 5.96
CA VAL A 79 1.81 -0.48 5.40
C VAL A 79 0.86 -0.61 4.21
N ILE A 80 1.41 -1.07 3.09
CA ILE A 80 0.66 -1.33 1.87
C ILE A 80 0.79 -2.82 1.58
N GLY A 81 -0.28 -3.56 1.81
CA GLY A 81 -0.38 -4.97 1.44
C GLY A 81 -0.65 -5.13 -0.06
N THR A 82 -0.31 -6.27 -0.64
CA THR A 82 -0.55 -6.60 -2.06
C THR A 82 -0.23 -5.47 -3.03
N ALA A 83 0.88 -4.78 -2.79
CA ALA A 83 1.25 -3.55 -3.48
C ALA A 83 1.23 -3.69 -5.01
N GLY A 84 0.51 -2.78 -5.67
CA GLY A 84 0.32 -2.79 -7.12
C GLY A 84 -0.64 -3.86 -7.66
N GLY A 85 -1.29 -4.61 -6.75
CA GLY A 85 -2.29 -5.62 -7.08
C GLY A 85 -2.01 -7.01 -6.54
N SER A 86 -0.74 -7.39 -6.35
CA SER A 86 -0.38 -8.71 -5.84
C SER A 86 0.91 -8.74 -5.01
N GLY A 87 1.69 -7.66 -5.02
CA GLY A 87 3.02 -7.63 -4.42
C GLY A 87 4.10 -8.41 -5.19
N ALA A 88 3.77 -9.02 -6.34
CA ALA A 88 4.76 -9.60 -7.25
C ALA A 88 5.68 -8.52 -7.83
N ALA A 89 6.89 -8.87 -8.25
CA ALA A 89 7.94 -7.93 -8.63
C ALA A 89 7.49 -6.76 -9.54
N PRO A 90 6.76 -6.98 -10.66
CA PRO A 90 6.33 -5.87 -11.51
C PRO A 90 5.30 -4.96 -10.84
N HIS A 91 4.37 -5.51 -10.06
CA HIS A 91 3.37 -4.77 -9.31
C HIS A 91 4.00 -3.94 -8.20
N LEU A 92 4.90 -4.58 -7.46
CA LEU A 92 5.63 -3.97 -6.35
C LEU A 92 6.49 -2.79 -6.82
N GLU A 93 7.22 -2.95 -7.95
CA GLU A 93 8.03 -1.87 -8.52
C GLU A 93 7.17 -0.71 -9.01
N TRP A 94 6.04 -0.98 -9.65
CA TRP A 94 5.08 0.05 -10.06
C TRP A 94 4.58 0.88 -8.86
N CYS A 95 4.21 0.23 -7.76
CA CYS A 95 3.79 0.91 -6.53
C CYS A 95 4.94 1.69 -5.88
N ARG A 96 6.14 1.09 -5.84
CA ARG A 96 7.36 1.73 -5.32
C ARG A 96 7.67 3.03 -6.05
N GLN A 97 7.57 3.06 -7.38
CA GLN A 97 7.79 4.27 -8.17
C GLN A 97 6.82 5.39 -7.79
N ILE A 98 5.55 5.08 -7.60
CA ILE A 98 4.54 6.05 -7.15
C ILE A 98 4.93 6.64 -5.78
N ILE A 99 5.38 5.80 -4.85
CA ILE A 99 5.81 6.23 -3.52
C ILE A 99 7.01 7.17 -3.60
N LEU A 100 8.00 6.86 -4.45
CA LEU A 100 9.18 7.70 -4.63
C LEU A 100 8.85 9.05 -5.29
N GLU A 101 7.92 9.07 -6.24
CA GLU A 101 7.44 10.32 -6.83
C GLU A 101 6.76 11.21 -5.76
N ILE A 102 5.90 10.62 -4.91
CA ILE A 102 5.28 11.35 -3.82
C ILE A 102 6.33 11.90 -2.86
N ALA A 103 7.33 11.08 -2.49
CA ALA A 103 8.41 11.52 -1.61
C ALA A 103 9.16 12.74 -2.18
N GLN A 104 9.43 12.73 -3.49
CA GLN A 104 10.08 13.84 -4.17
C GLN A 104 9.19 15.10 -4.23
N GLU A 105 7.93 14.95 -4.65
CA GLU A 105 6.97 16.05 -4.80
C GLU A 105 6.65 16.72 -3.47
N GLU A 106 6.47 15.93 -2.42
CA GLU A 106 6.14 16.41 -1.07
C GLU A 106 7.37 16.70 -0.20
N LYS A 107 8.58 16.51 -0.76
CA LYS A 107 9.87 16.70 -0.06
C LYS A 107 9.95 15.90 1.24
N LEU A 108 9.50 14.65 1.22
CA LEU A 108 9.50 13.76 2.36
C LEU A 108 10.77 12.92 2.40
N SER A 109 11.22 12.60 3.61
CA SER A 109 12.32 11.65 3.86
C SER A 109 11.85 10.59 4.85
N PHE A 110 11.97 9.31 4.45
CA PHE A 110 11.59 8.16 5.27
C PHE A 110 12.34 6.91 4.81
N LYS A 111 12.31 5.86 5.63
CA LYS A 111 12.80 4.53 5.25
C LYS A 111 11.70 3.77 4.54
N LEU A 112 12.01 3.19 3.38
CA LEU A 112 11.10 2.34 2.63
C LEU A 112 11.59 0.89 2.65
N ALA A 113 10.80 -0.01 3.21
CA ALA A 113 11.01 -1.46 3.09
C ALA A 113 10.18 -1.99 1.89
N VAL A 114 10.79 -2.82 1.08
CA VAL A 114 10.16 -3.45 -0.08
C VAL A 114 10.25 -4.96 0.10
N ILE A 115 9.09 -5.64 0.20
CA ILE A 115 8.98 -7.06 0.48
C ILE A 115 8.27 -7.72 -0.71
N PRO A 116 9.01 -8.41 -1.61
CA PRO A 116 8.40 -9.12 -2.73
C PRO A 116 7.63 -10.36 -2.25
N THR A 117 6.56 -10.69 -2.96
CA THR A 117 5.73 -11.87 -2.70
C THR A 117 6.04 -13.04 -3.64
N ASP A 118 6.98 -12.87 -4.54
CA ASP A 118 7.38 -13.93 -5.47
C ASP A 118 7.98 -15.12 -4.69
N VAL A 119 7.50 -16.31 -4.99
CA VAL A 119 8.00 -17.56 -4.45
C VAL A 119 8.71 -18.30 -5.57
N ASP A 120 9.95 -18.74 -5.32
CA ASP A 120 10.70 -19.46 -6.33
C ASP A 120 10.10 -20.86 -6.60
N LYS A 121 10.26 -21.34 -7.83
CA LYS A 121 9.64 -22.58 -8.28
C LYS A 121 10.15 -23.81 -7.53
N THR A 122 11.39 -23.81 -7.09
CA THR A 122 11.95 -24.94 -6.31
C THR A 122 11.26 -25.07 -4.96
N THR A 123 11.00 -23.96 -4.29
CA THR A 123 10.23 -23.93 -3.05
C THR A 123 8.83 -24.46 -3.23
N ILE A 124 8.15 -24.05 -4.34
CA ILE A 124 6.80 -24.53 -4.65
C ILE A 124 6.82 -26.03 -4.94
N HIS A 125 7.76 -26.51 -5.79
CA HIS A 125 7.88 -27.92 -6.12
C HIS A 125 8.17 -28.80 -4.90
N ALA A 126 9.00 -28.34 -3.98
CA ALA A 126 9.29 -29.04 -2.74
C ALA A 126 8.08 -29.18 -1.78
N ALA A 127 7.02 -28.40 -1.99
CA ALA A 127 5.81 -28.43 -1.18
C ALA A 127 4.63 -29.19 -1.84
N LEU A 128 4.86 -29.84 -3.00
CA LEU A 128 3.82 -30.56 -3.76
C LEU A 128 3.74 -32.07 -3.43
N ASP A 129 4.55 -32.59 -2.51
CA ASP A 129 4.58 -34.00 -2.08
C ASP A 129 3.65 -34.28 -0.92
#